data_53817ad57641746ac950c6e160f9cf3f
#
_entry.id   53817ad57641746ac950c6e160f9cf3f
#
_cell.length_a   1.000
_cell.length_b   1.000
_cell.length_c   1.000
_cell.angle_alpha   90.00
_cell.angle_beta   90.00
_cell.angle_gamma   90.00
#
_symmetry.space_group_name_H-M   'P 1'
#
loop_
_entity.id
_entity.type
_entity.pdbx_description
1 polymer ?
#
loop_
_entity_poly.entity_id
_entity_poly.type
_entity_poly.pdbx_seq_one_letter_code
_entity_poly.pdbx_strand_id
1 'polypeptide(L)'
;MEKLLINGGGSLSGTISCSGAKNAALPMIAATILSNESIVLKNLPYLQDITTMFELLGSMGAEILLNENMDFTITSNKLKEKEARYELVKTMRASILVLGPLVAKYGSARIALPGGCAIGSRPVNFHLDALEQLGASISLRNGYIEARADRLVGTKIKFDGVTVTGTENIMMAACLAKGTTILTNVAKEPEIIDLADLLNDMGAKITGAGTDKITIEGVRDLHGTEFSIPADRIEAGTYLVAAVVTGGEITINGINPERLNKVLDKLKETGAKIITTKNSISLSMNQQKPKPVDITTAPFPEFPTDMQAQFSVINAISDGVSNIYETVFENRFMHVQELNRMGCDIQINGNQAIINGVDALYGAEVMATDLRASASLILAGLCAKGQTKVDRIYHIDRGYERIEEKLNYLGANIIRLPS
;
A
#
# COMPACT_ATOMS: atom_id res chain seq x y z
N MET A 1 7.72 -22.77 -7.73
CA MET A 1 7.45 -21.33 -7.43
C MET A 1 8.14 -20.48 -8.45
N GLU A 2 7.45 -19.52 -9.02
CA GLU A 2 8.04 -18.58 -9.97
C GLU A 2 9.16 -17.76 -9.34
N LYS A 3 10.10 -17.32 -10.18
CA LYS A 3 11.31 -16.58 -9.81
C LYS A 3 11.55 -15.46 -10.81
N LEU A 4 12.24 -14.41 -10.42
CA LEU A 4 12.77 -13.42 -11.34
C LEU A 4 14.27 -13.62 -11.51
N LEU A 5 14.71 -13.58 -12.76
CA LEU A 5 16.11 -13.56 -13.15
C LEU A 5 16.43 -12.19 -13.71
N ILE A 6 17.37 -11.48 -13.09
CA ILE A 6 17.70 -10.09 -13.40
C ILE A 6 19.15 -10.03 -13.88
N ASN A 7 19.37 -9.54 -15.09
CA ASN A 7 20.72 -9.22 -15.59
C ASN A 7 20.95 -7.73 -15.35
N GLY A 8 21.84 -7.42 -14.41
CA GLY A 8 22.12 -6.05 -13.99
C GLY A 8 23.05 -5.29 -14.94
N GLY A 9 23.25 -4.00 -14.66
CA GLY A 9 24.21 -3.12 -15.31
C GLY A 9 23.69 -2.30 -16.49
N GLY A 10 22.38 -2.40 -16.82
CA GLY A 10 21.74 -1.52 -17.81
C GLY A 10 21.22 -0.22 -17.18
N SER A 11 21.32 0.91 -17.92
CA SER A 11 20.68 2.17 -17.52
C SER A 11 19.24 2.20 -18.01
N LEU A 12 18.30 2.58 -17.14
CA LEU A 12 16.89 2.69 -17.50
C LEU A 12 16.60 4.01 -18.22
N SER A 13 15.74 3.96 -19.24
CA SER A 13 15.26 5.14 -19.96
C SER A 13 13.86 4.93 -20.53
N GLY A 14 13.09 6.00 -20.62
CA GLY A 14 11.78 5.95 -21.25
C GLY A 14 10.65 6.51 -20.39
N THR A 15 9.42 6.18 -20.77
CA THR A 15 8.21 6.71 -20.14
C THR A 15 7.26 5.58 -19.80
N ILE A 16 6.74 5.57 -18.56
CA ILE A 16 5.74 4.60 -18.10
C ILE A 16 4.59 5.29 -17.37
N SER A 17 3.53 4.53 -17.12
CA SER A 17 2.43 4.89 -16.21
C SER A 17 2.35 3.89 -15.07
N CYS A 18 2.00 4.35 -13.87
CA CYS A 18 1.76 3.46 -12.73
C CYS A 18 0.34 2.90 -12.76
N SER A 19 0.18 1.71 -12.21
CA SER A 19 -1.12 1.11 -11.94
C SER A 19 -1.85 1.85 -10.82
N GLY A 20 -3.13 1.56 -10.66
CA GLY A 20 -3.92 2.08 -9.54
C GLY A 20 -3.32 1.67 -8.18
N ALA A 21 -3.48 2.55 -7.19
CA ALA A 21 -2.92 2.35 -5.86
C ALA A 21 -3.62 1.20 -5.13
N LYS A 22 -2.87 0.15 -4.79
CA LYS A 22 -3.39 -0.97 -4.00
C LYS A 22 -4.01 -0.50 -2.68
N ASN A 23 -3.33 0.39 -1.97
CA ASN A 23 -3.76 0.85 -0.66
C ASN A 23 -5.00 1.74 -0.71
N ALA A 24 -5.33 2.34 -1.86
CA ALA A 24 -6.61 3.00 -2.11
C ALA A 24 -7.68 2.00 -2.57
N ALA A 25 -7.33 1.05 -3.42
CA ALA A 25 -8.26 0.09 -4.00
C ALA A 25 -8.92 -0.82 -2.96
N LEU A 26 -8.15 -1.36 -2.01
CA LEU A 26 -8.66 -2.30 -1.01
C LEU A 26 -9.79 -1.71 -0.12
N PRO A 27 -9.63 -0.52 0.51
CA PRO A 27 -10.73 0.09 1.25
C PRO A 27 -11.89 0.50 0.35
N MET A 28 -11.66 0.92 -0.90
CA MET A 28 -12.72 1.27 -1.85
C MET A 28 -13.55 0.03 -2.26
N ILE A 29 -12.92 -1.12 -2.46
CA ILE A 29 -13.63 -2.38 -2.69
C ILE A 29 -14.47 -2.74 -1.46
N ALA A 30 -13.95 -2.60 -0.24
CA ALA A 30 -14.72 -2.83 0.98
C ALA A 30 -15.89 -1.83 1.13
N ALA A 31 -15.72 -0.57 0.72
CA ALA A 31 -16.76 0.46 0.75
C ALA A 31 -17.97 0.10 -0.12
N THR A 32 -17.81 -0.73 -1.16
CA THR A 32 -18.94 -1.17 -2.01
C THR A 32 -20.02 -1.94 -1.23
N ILE A 33 -19.67 -2.50 -0.06
CA ILE A 33 -20.61 -3.13 0.85
C ILE A 33 -21.70 -2.14 1.29
N LEU A 34 -21.39 -0.86 1.41
CA LEU A 34 -22.28 0.16 1.99
C LEU A 34 -23.47 0.52 1.07
N SER A 35 -23.38 0.29 -0.25
CA SER A 35 -24.45 0.59 -1.21
C SER A 35 -25.26 -0.65 -1.59
N ASN A 36 -26.54 -0.44 -1.91
CA ASN A 36 -27.37 -1.45 -2.58
C ASN A 36 -27.29 -1.39 -4.11
N GLU A 37 -26.70 -0.33 -4.63
CA GLU A 37 -26.51 -0.11 -6.06
C GLU A 37 -25.11 -0.55 -6.48
N SER A 38 -24.91 -0.75 -7.77
CA SER A 38 -23.62 -1.13 -8.33
C SER A 38 -22.62 0.03 -8.28
N ILE A 39 -21.38 -0.29 -7.95
CA ILE A 39 -20.26 0.66 -7.97
C ILE A 39 -19.28 0.20 -9.04
N VAL A 40 -18.87 1.13 -9.90
CA VAL A 40 -17.86 0.88 -10.93
C VAL A 40 -16.53 1.44 -10.49
N LEU A 41 -15.54 0.55 -10.29
CA LEU A 41 -14.17 0.94 -9.98
C LEU A 41 -13.29 0.77 -11.21
N LYS A 42 -12.67 1.88 -11.63
CA LYS A 42 -11.76 1.97 -12.77
C LYS A 42 -10.31 1.98 -12.32
N ASN A 43 -9.40 1.59 -13.21
CA ASN A 43 -7.96 1.57 -12.93
C ASN A 43 -7.56 0.73 -11.70
N LEU A 44 -8.27 -0.38 -11.47
CA LEU A 44 -7.89 -1.34 -10.42
C LEU A 44 -6.64 -2.12 -10.84
N PRO A 45 -5.62 -2.23 -9.98
CA PRO A 45 -4.41 -2.97 -10.33
C PRO A 45 -4.64 -4.49 -10.28
N TYR A 46 -3.99 -5.23 -11.19
CA TYR A 46 -4.00 -6.69 -11.20
C TYR A 46 -3.02 -7.23 -10.15
N LEU A 47 -3.48 -7.36 -8.92
CA LEU A 47 -2.68 -7.79 -7.77
C LEU A 47 -3.36 -8.92 -7.02
N GLN A 48 -2.57 -9.82 -6.43
CA GLN A 48 -3.08 -10.92 -5.62
C GLN A 48 -3.99 -10.44 -4.47
N ASP A 49 -3.65 -9.33 -3.80
CA ASP A 49 -4.46 -8.79 -2.71
C ASP A 49 -5.84 -8.30 -3.21
N ILE A 50 -5.94 -7.76 -4.43
CA ILE A 50 -7.21 -7.36 -5.05
C ILE A 50 -8.07 -8.59 -5.37
N THR A 51 -7.47 -9.63 -5.96
CA THR A 51 -8.16 -10.91 -6.21
C THR A 51 -8.68 -11.51 -4.92
N THR A 52 -7.87 -11.53 -3.85
CA THR A 52 -8.29 -12.05 -2.54
C THR A 52 -9.46 -11.25 -1.95
N MET A 53 -9.48 -9.90 -2.11
CA MET A 53 -10.60 -9.08 -1.66
C MET A 53 -11.88 -9.38 -2.46
N PHE A 54 -11.77 -9.62 -3.76
CA PHE A 54 -12.89 -10.04 -4.60
C PHE A 54 -13.41 -11.43 -4.21
N GLU A 55 -12.52 -12.40 -3.96
CA GLU A 55 -12.89 -13.71 -3.45
C GLU A 55 -13.61 -13.60 -2.09
N LEU A 56 -13.15 -12.72 -1.22
CA LEU A 56 -13.77 -12.45 0.06
C LEU A 56 -15.21 -11.93 -0.11
N LEU A 57 -15.41 -10.86 -0.90
CA LEU A 57 -16.73 -10.29 -1.14
C LEU A 57 -17.63 -11.27 -1.92
N GLY A 58 -17.10 -11.97 -2.91
CA GLY A 58 -17.81 -13.00 -3.66
C GLY A 58 -18.28 -14.14 -2.76
N SER A 59 -17.45 -14.58 -1.80
CA SER A 59 -17.84 -15.61 -0.81
C SER A 59 -18.99 -15.16 0.11
N MET A 60 -19.14 -13.85 0.31
CA MET A 60 -20.25 -13.25 1.05
C MET A 60 -21.51 -13.10 0.18
N GLY A 61 -21.39 -13.19 -1.15
CA GLY A 61 -22.50 -13.11 -2.10
C GLY A 61 -22.54 -11.81 -2.91
N ALA A 62 -21.46 -11.06 -2.97
CA ALA A 62 -21.31 -9.93 -3.89
C ALA A 62 -21.14 -10.44 -5.33
N GLU A 63 -21.73 -9.72 -6.28
CA GLU A 63 -21.51 -9.93 -7.71
C GLU A 63 -20.39 -9.01 -8.19
N ILE A 64 -19.38 -9.57 -8.88
CA ILE A 64 -18.24 -8.84 -9.38
C ILE A 64 -18.10 -9.16 -10.86
N LEU A 65 -18.20 -8.13 -11.69
CA LEU A 65 -18.15 -8.24 -13.15
C LEU A 65 -17.01 -7.40 -13.69
N LEU A 66 -16.15 -7.99 -14.51
CA LEU A 66 -15.15 -7.28 -15.30
C LEU A 66 -15.77 -6.92 -16.65
N ASN A 67 -15.77 -5.64 -17.02
CA ASN A 67 -16.29 -5.18 -18.30
C ASN A 67 -15.19 -5.12 -19.39
N GLU A 68 -15.58 -4.83 -20.61
CA GLU A 68 -14.67 -4.78 -21.78
C GLU A 68 -13.59 -3.69 -21.65
N ASN A 69 -13.83 -2.65 -20.85
CA ASN A 69 -12.87 -1.57 -20.59
C ASN A 69 -11.91 -1.89 -19.44
N MET A 70 -11.94 -3.10 -18.92
CA MET A 70 -11.16 -3.56 -17.75
C MET A 70 -11.56 -2.85 -16.44
N ASP A 71 -12.78 -2.30 -16.36
CA ASP A 71 -13.35 -1.76 -15.13
C ASP A 71 -14.15 -2.85 -14.40
N PHE A 72 -14.19 -2.77 -13.08
CA PHE A 72 -14.93 -3.72 -12.25
C PHE A 72 -16.24 -3.11 -11.76
N THR A 73 -17.34 -3.78 -12.05
CA THR A 73 -18.66 -3.47 -11.49
C THR A 73 -18.92 -4.40 -10.30
N ILE A 74 -19.11 -3.82 -9.11
CA ILE A 74 -19.32 -4.55 -7.87
C ILE A 74 -20.71 -4.24 -7.32
N THR A 75 -21.50 -5.28 -7.04
CA THR A 75 -22.85 -5.17 -6.49
C THR A 75 -22.96 -6.00 -5.20
N SER A 76 -23.16 -5.32 -4.08
CA SER A 76 -23.17 -5.91 -2.73
C SER A 76 -24.57 -5.84 -2.05
N ASN A 77 -25.67 -5.87 -2.84
CA ASN A 77 -27.03 -5.68 -2.33
C ASN A 77 -27.65 -6.93 -1.68
N LYS A 78 -27.09 -8.11 -1.89
CA LYS A 78 -27.64 -9.40 -1.42
C LYS A 78 -26.59 -10.25 -0.72
N LEU A 79 -25.77 -9.66 0.16
CA LEU A 79 -24.81 -10.44 0.92
C LEU A 79 -25.55 -11.44 1.83
N LYS A 80 -25.32 -12.72 1.60
CA LYS A 80 -25.90 -13.83 2.36
C LYS A 80 -25.11 -14.10 3.63
N GLU A 81 -23.78 -14.04 3.50
CA GLU A 81 -22.84 -14.30 4.59
C GLU A 81 -22.20 -12.98 5.05
N LYS A 82 -22.00 -12.83 6.35
CA LYS A 82 -21.30 -11.67 6.97
C LYS A 82 -20.07 -12.17 7.72
N GLU A 83 -19.45 -13.21 7.15
CA GLU A 83 -18.29 -13.87 7.71
C GLU A 83 -17.08 -13.77 6.77
N ALA A 84 -15.97 -13.24 7.26
CA ALA A 84 -14.66 -13.34 6.63
C ALA A 84 -13.90 -14.52 7.21
N ARG A 85 -13.81 -15.61 6.45
CA ARG A 85 -13.23 -16.89 6.89
C ARG A 85 -11.71 -16.82 7.00
N TYR A 86 -11.15 -17.57 7.94
CA TYR A 86 -9.71 -17.61 8.22
C TYR A 86 -8.87 -17.87 6.98
N GLU A 87 -9.30 -18.76 6.06
CA GLU A 87 -8.53 -19.12 4.85
C GLU A 87 -8.22 -17.93 3.94
N LEU A 88 -9.12 -16.96 3.84
CA LEU A 88 -8.91 -15.72 3.07
C LEU A 88 -8.20 -14.63 3.90
N VAL A 89 -8.61 -14.48 5.17
CA VAL A 89 -8.04 -13.45 6.06
C VAL A 89 -6.56 -13.68 6.37
N LYS A 90 -6.12 -14.95 6.52
CA LYS A 90 -4.71 -15.28 6.80
C LYS A 90 -3.74 -14.81 5.73
N THR A 91 -4.20 -14.67 4.49
CA THR A 91 -3.38 -14.29 3.33
C THR A 91 -3.32 -12.77 3.12
N MET A 92 -4.37 -12.06 3.56
CA MET A 92 -4.52 -10.62 3.35
C MET A 92 -5.07 -9.92 4.60
N ARG A 93 -4.21 -9.21 5.29
CA ARG A 93 -4.56 -8.49 6.51
C ARG A 93 -5.62 -7.40 6.31
N ALA A 94 -5.68 -6.79 5.11
CA ALA A 94 -6.67 -5.79 4.74
C ALA A 94 -8.13 -6.33 4.76
N SER A 95 -8.33 -7.63 4.88
CA SER A 95 -9.64 -8.24 5.08
C SER A 95 -10.40 -7.67 6.29
N ILE A 96 -9.71 -7.08 7.26
CA ILE A 96 -10.33 -6.38 8.40
C ILE A 96 -11.18 -5.18 7.96
N LEU A 97 -10.93 -4.61 6.78
CA LEU A 97 -11.65 -3.44 6.27
C LEU A 97 -13.14 -3.69 6.00
N VAL A 98 -13.56 -4.95 5.86
CA VAL A 98 -15.00 -5.26 5.70
C VAL A 98 -15.77 -5.19 7.02
N LEU A 99 -15.08 -5.12 8.17
CA LEU A 99 -15.70 -5.14 9.50
C LEU A 99 -16.67 -3.96 9.70
N GLY A 100 -16.18 -2.73 9.52
CA GLY A 100 -16.96 -1.51 9.68
C GLY A 100 -18.18 -1.45 8.74
N PRO A 101 -18.00 -1.63 7.42
CA PRO A 101 -19.10 -1.66 6.46
C PRO A 101 -20.16 -2.72 6.77
N LEU A 102 -19.76 -3.94 7.15
CA LEU A 102 -20.72 -5.00 7.49
C LEU A 102 -21.54 -4.66 8.74
N VAL A 103 -20.89 -4.17 9.81
CA VAL A 103 -21.62 -3.78 11.02
C VAL A 103 -22.54 -2.59 10.75
N ALA A 104 -22.06 -1.59 9.99
CA ALA A 104 -22.84 -0.40 9.69
C ALA A 104 -24.11 -0.68 8.88
N LYS A 105 -24.00 -1.56 7.86
CA LYS A 105 -25.12 -1.86 6.96
C LYS A 105 -26.01 -3.01 7.42
N TYR A 106 -25.40 -4.07 7.96
CA TYR A 106 -26.12 -5.31 8.29
C TYR A 106 -26.27 -5.56 9.80
N GLY A 107 -25.72 -4.71 10.63
CA GLY A 107 -25.79 -4.82 12.09
C GLY A 107 -24.94 -5.95 12.68
N SER A 108 -24.21 -6.69 11.87
CA SER A 108 -23.35 -7.79 12.36
C SER A 108 -22.23 -8.13 11.40
N ALA A 109 -21.09 -8.56 11.96
CA ALA A 109 -19.96 -9.11 11.22
C ALA A 109 -19.24 -10.17 12.05
N ARG A 110 -18.67 -11.19 11.37
CA ARG A 110 -17.79 -12.20 11.96
C ARG A 110 -16.52 -12.30 11.11
N ILE A 111 -15.40 -11.82 11.63
CA ILE A 111 -14.14 -11.71 10.89
C ILE A 111 -13.08 -12.53 11.61
N ALA A 112 -12.41 -13.45 10.92
CA ALA A 112 -11.27 -14.14 11.48
C ALA A 112 -10.17 -13.12 11.88
N LEU A 113 -9.54 -13.31 13.02
CA LEU A 113 -8.41 -12.48 13.42
C LEU A 113 -7.31 -12.58 12.36
N PRO A 114 -6.85 -11.47 11.80
CA PRO A 114 -5.76 -11.53 10.85
C PRO A 114 -4.50 -12.05 11.54
N GLY A 115 -3.78 -12.95 10.88
CA GLY A 115 -2.52 -13.50 11.36
C GLY A 115 -1.47 -12.41 11.60
N GLY A 116 -0.38 -12.78 12.27
CA GLY A 116 0.76 -11.90 12.49
C GLY A 116 1.32 -11.37 11.17
N CYS A 117 1.91 -10.18 11.22
CA CYS A 117 2.60 -9.59 10.08
C CYS A 117 4.11 -9.71 10.29
N ALA A 118 4.85 -10.10 9.24
CA ALA A 118 6.29 -10.26 9.31
C ALA A 118 7.02 -8.94 9.67
N ILE A 119 6.47 -7.79 9.30
CA ILE A 119 7.08 -6.47 9.51
C ILE A 119 6.79 -5.82 10.87
N GLY A 120 5.91 -6.41 11.70
CA GLY A 120 5.61 -5.88 13.04
C GLY A 120 4.20 -6.10 13.53
N SER A 121 3.95 -5.70 14.78
CA SER A 121 2.63 -5.74 15.38
C SER A 121 1.72 -4.70 14.72
N ARG A 122 0.53 -5.11 14.33
CA ARG A 122 -0.52 -4.23 13.81
C ARG A 122 -1.80 -4.55 14.56
N PRO A 123 -1.96 -4.02 15.77
CA PRO A 123 -3.09 -4.38 16.60
C PRO A 123 -4.40 -3.97 15.92
N VAL A 124 -5.39 -4.86 15.94
CA VAL A 124 -6.75 -4.56 15.47
C VAL A 124 -7.56 -3.77 16.50
N ASN A 125 -7.00 -3.54 17.67
CA ASN A 125 -7.65 -2.86 18.80
C ASN A 125 -8.25 -1.53 18.40
N PHE A 126 -7.49 -0.70 17.63
CA PHE A 126 -8.01 0.60 17.19
C PHE A 126 -9.32 0.51 16.40
N HIS A 127 -9.50 -0.58 15.63
CA HIS A 127 -10.77 -0.82 14.93
C HIS A 127 -11.89 -1.20 15.92
N LEU A 128 -11.58 -2.07 16.88
CA LEU A 128 -12.54 -2.62 17.83
C LEU A 128 -12.99 -1.55 18.82
N ASP A 129 -12.04 -0.85 19.46
CA ASP A 129 -12.31 0.21 20.42
C ASP A 129 -13.15 1.35 19.82
N ALA A 130 -12.86 1.70 18.55
CA ALA A 130 -13.62 2.73 17.86
C ALA A 130 -15.04 2.28 17.47
N LEU A 131 -15.23 1.00 17.06
CA LEU A 131 -16.56 0.44 16.81
C LEU A 131 -17.39 0.31 18.09
N GLU A 132 -16.78 -0.04 19.22
CA GLU A 132 -17.45 -0.05 20.53
C GLU A 132 -17.91 1.36 20.94
N GLN A 133 -17.09 2.39 20.70
CA GLN A 133 -17.47 3.77 20.93
C GLN A 133 -18.63 4.22 20.01
N LEU A 134 -18.78 3.64 18.81
CA LEU A 134 -19.96 3.84 17.96
C LEU A 134 -21.18 3.02 18.41
N GLY A 135 -21.05 2.20 19.47
CA GLY A 135 -22.14 1.43 20.06
C GLY A 135 -22.21 -0.03 19.60
N ALA A 136 -21.19 -0.56 18.96
CA ALA A 136 -21.13 -1.99 18.66
C ALA A 136 -20.77 -2.80 19.92
N SER A 137 -21.36 -3.98 20.05
CA SER A 137 -20.92 -5.01 21.00
C SER A 137 -19.93 -5.93 20.31
N ILE A 138 -18.74 -6.08 20.87
CA ILE A 138 -17.66 -6.86 20.30
C ILE A 138 -17.26 -8.01 21.22
N SER A 139 -17.03 -9.18 20.66
CA SER A 139 -16.48 -10.33 21.36
C SER A 139 -15.44 -11.05 20.51
N LEU A 140 -14.42 -11.59 21.17
CA LEU A 140 -13.40 -12.43 20.54
C LEU A 140 -13.69 -13.89 20.89
N ARG A 141 -14.04 -14.71 19.92
CA ARG A 141 -14.36 -16.13 20.14
C ARG A 141 -13.75 -17.00 19.06
N ASN A 142 -13.08 -18.07 19.49
CA ASN A 142 -12.49 -19.06 18.57
C ASN A 142 -11.63 -18.49 17.44
N GLY A 143 -10.87 -17.42 17.71
CA GLY A 143 -10.04 -16.76 16.70
C GLY A 143 -10.82 -15.83 15.76
N TYR A 144 -12.06 -15.47 16.10
CA TYR A 144 -12.87 -14.52 15.35
C TYR A 144 -13.26 -13.31 16.18
N ILE A 145 -13.34 -12.17 15.50
CA ILE A 145 -14.01 -10.95 15.96
C ILE A 145 -15.49 -11.10 15.59
N GLU A 146 -16.36 -11.07 16.57
CA GLU A 146 -17.80 -10.99 16.40
C GLU A 146 -18.28 -9.61 16.84
N ALA A 147 -18.82 -8.83 15.91
CA ALA A 147 -19.33 -7.49 16.17
C ALA A 147 -20.82 -7.41 15.85
N ARG A 148 -21.59 -6.72 16.71
CA ARG A 148 -23.04 -6.53 16.56
C ARG A 148 -23.46 -5.13 16.99
N ALA A 149 -24.38 -4.53 16.25
CA ALA A 149 -25.05 -3.27 16.61
C ALA A 149 -26.43 -3.25 15.98
N ASP A 150 -27.43 -2.78 16.68
CA ASP A 150 -28.73 -2.51 16.06
C ASP A 150 -28.61 -1.35 15.06
N ARG A 151 -27.91 -0.32 15.47
CA ARG A 151 -27.48 0.81 14.65
C ARG A 151 -26.29 1.51 15.31
N LEU A 152 -25.27 1.83 14.55
CA LEU A 152 -24.16 2.64 15.03
C LEU A 152 -24.61 4.08 15.29
N VAL A 153 -24.01 4.71 16.30
CA VAL A 153 -24.33 6.09 16.73
C VAL A 153 -23.06 6.93 16.71
N GLY A 154 -23.12 8.04 15.99
CA GLY A 154 -22.03 8.98 15.86
C GLY A 154 -21.58 9.56 17.20
N THR A 155 -20.28 9.64 17.38
CA THR A 155 -19.64 10.14 18.60
C THR A 155 -18.29 10.77 18.28
N LYS A 156 -17.61 11.31 19.31
CA LYS A 156 -16.22 11.79 19.19
C LYS A 156 -15.25 10.66 19.53
N ILE A 157 -14.41 10.31 18.59
CA ILE A 157 -13.39 9.25 18.73
C ILE A 157 -12.01 9.87 18.55
N LYS A 158 -11.11 9.58 19.47
CA LYS A 158 -9.69 9.89 19.34
C LYS A 158 -8.91 8.58 19.30
N PHE A 159 -8.18 8.36 18.22
CA PHE A 159 -7.29 7.20 18.15
C PHE A 159 -6.08 7.39 19.07
N ASP A 160 -5.69 6.35 19.81
CA ASP A 160 -4.51 6.38 20.67
C ASP A 160 -3.21 6.40 19.86
N GLY A 161 -3.24 5.90 18.62
CA GLY A 161 -2.16 5.96 17.65
C GLY A 161 -2.69 6.16 16.24
N VAL A 162 -1.87 6.73 15.36
CA VAL A 162 -2.23 6.89 13.95
C VAL A 162 -2.34 5.52 13.28
N THR A 163 -3.48 5.25 12.67
CA THR A 163 -3.78 3.99 11.99
C THR A 163 -4.49 4.24 10.66
N VAL A 164 -3.91 3.81 9.55
CA VAL A 164 -4.51 3.98 8.22
C VAL A 164 -5.78 3.14 8.10
N THR A 165 -5.66 1.82 8.24
CA THR A 165 -6.82 0.91 8.11
C THR A 165 -7.88 1.11 9.18
N GLY A 166 -7.49 1.55 10.39
CA GLY A 166 -8.44 1.95 11.45
C GLY A 166 -9.24 3.18 11.04
N THR A 167 -8.58 4.22 10.52
CA THR A 167 -9.25 5.43 10.02
C THR A 167 -10.22 5.08 8.87
N GLU A 168 -9.78 4.29 7.88
CA GLU A 168 -10.60 3.85 6.75
C GLU A 168 -11.85 3.08 7.22
N ASN A 169 -11.66 2.11 8.09
CA ASN A 169 -12.71 1.23 8.57
C ASN A 169 -13.78 2.00 9.35
N ILE A 170 -13.36 2.89 10.24
CA ILE A 170 -14.30 3.69 11.07
C ILE A 170 -14.94 4.80 10.24
N MET A 171 -14.25 5.39 9.27
CA MET A 171 -14.83 6.35 8.34
C MET A 171 -15.97 5.69 7.53
N MET A 172 -15.76 4.49 6.99
CA MET A 172 -16.81 3.72 6.31
C MET A 172 -17.98 3.39 7.23
N ALA A 173 -17.70 2.93 8.45
CA ALA A 173 -18.75 2.61 9.43
C ALA A 173 -19.60 3.81 9.81
N ALA A 174 -18.97 4.97 9.98
CA ALA A 174 -19.62 6.22 10.40
C ALA A 174 -20.57 6.80 9.34
N CYS A 175 -20.38 6.44 8.04
CA CYS A 175 -21.26 6.95 6.97
C CYS A 175 -22.73 6.59 7.18
N LEU A 176 -23.04 5.44 7.78
CA LEU A 176 -24.41 4.99 8.05
C LEU A 176 -24.81 5.11 9.53
N ALA A 177 -23.95 5.64 10.40
CA ALA A 177 -24.24 5.85 11.81
C ALA A 177 -25.30 6.95 12.01
N LYS A 178 -26.03 6.91 13.13
CA LYS A 178 -26.98 7.96 13.46
C LYS A 178 -26.25 9.17 14.04
N GLY A 179 -26.43 10.35 13.44
CA GLY A 179 -25.82 11.60 13.92
C GLY A 179 -24.43 11.86 13.36
N THR A 180 -23.59 12.59 14.07
CA THR A 180 -22.28 13.03 13.60
C THR A 180 -21.16 12.30 14.32
N THR A 181 -20.21 11.78 13.56
CA THR A 181 -18.96 11.22 14.09
C THR A 181 -17.81 12.18 13.84
N ILE A 182 -16.97 12.39 14.86
CA ILE A 182 -15.76 13.20 14.77
C ILE A 182 -14.58 12.29 15.11
N LEU A 183 -13.69 12.07 14.15
CA LEU A 183 -12.46 11.31 14.32
C LEU A 183 -11.28 12.27 14.46
N THR A 184 -10.42 12.03 15.45
CA THR A 184 -9.19 12.82 15.69
C THR A 184 -7.98 11.92 15.85
N ASN A 185 -6.77 12.44 15.63
CA ASN A 185 -5.53 11.69 15.54
C ASN A 185 -5.60 10.61 14.46
N VAL A 186 -6.19 10.95 13.32
CA VAL A 186 -6.42 10.07 12.17
C VAL A 186 -5.20 10.04 11.24
N ALA A 187 -5.17 9.04 10.38
CA ALA A 187 -4.24 8.98 9.27
C ALA A 187 -4.54 10.07 8.23
N LYS A 188 -3.49 10.61 7.60
CA LYS A 188 -3.56 11.72 6.62
C LYS A 188 -3.13 11.32 5.23
N GLU A 189 -2.82 10.04 5.04
CA GLU A 189 -2.37 9.48 3.77
C GLU A 189 -3.33 9.87 2.62
N PRO A 190 -2.81 10.10 1.41
CA PRO A 190 -3.64 10.42 0.24
C PRO A 190 -4.77 9.41 0.01
N GLU A 191 -4.55 8.15 0.36
CA GLU A 191 -5.53 7.06 0.24
C GLU A 191 -6.77 7.27 1.15
N ILE A 192 -6.62 8.00 2.26
CA ILE A 192 -7.75 8.43 3.13
C ILE A 192 -8.62 9.46 2.42
N ILE A 193 -7.98 10.39 1.70
CA ILE A 193 -8.70 11.40 0.90
C ILE A 193 -9.46 10.69 -0.23
N ASP A 194 -8.78 9.79 -0.95
CA ASP A 194 -9.37 9.04 -2.05
C ASP A 194 -10.61 8.23 -1.61
N LEU A 195 -10.54 7.58 -0.45
CA LEU A 195 -11.68 6.86 0.11
C LEU A 195 -12.82 7.81 0.50
N ALA A 196 -12.51 8.96 1.10
CA ALA A 196 -13.51 9.96 1.46
C ALA A 196 -14.19 10.54 0.20
N ASP A 197 -13.44 10.75 -0.88
CA ASP A 197 -13.98 11.22 -2.16
C ASP A 197 -14.94 10.18 -2.76
N LEU A 198 -14.56 8.91 -2.83
CA LEU A 198 -15.47 7.84 -3.26
C LEU A 198 -16.75 7.80 -2.39
N LEU A 199 -16.62 7.83 -1.07
CA LEU A 199 -17.77 7.78 -0.17
C LEU A 199 -18.68 9.01 -0.34
N ASN A 200 -18.10 10.20 -0.55
CA ASN A 200 -18.86 11.41 -0.85
C ASN A 200 -19.57 11.32 -2.21
N ASP A 201 -18.91 10.75 -3.23
CA ASP A 201 -19.54 10.47 -4.53
C ASP A 201 -20.68 9.43 -4.41
N MET A 202 -20.64 8.57 -3.40
CA MET A 202 -21.75 7.67 -3.05
C MET A 202 -22.85 8.36 -2.22
N GLY A 203 -22.71 9.65 -1.87
CA GLY A 203 -23.69 10.42 -1.11
C GLY A 203 -23.40 10.55 0.39
N ALA A 204 -22.23 10.13 0.86
CA ALA A 204 -21.81 10.42 2.25
C ALA A 204 -21.52 11.93 2.44
N LYS A 205 -21.35 12.32 3.69
CA LYS A 205 -21.03 13.70 4.09
C LYS A 205 -19.79 13.71 4.95
N ILE A 206 -18.63 13.65 4.30
CA ILE A 206 -17.31 13.58 4.94
C ILE A 206 -16.55 14.87 4.66
N THR A 207 -15.97 15.45 5.70
CA THR A 207 -15.09 16.63 5.60
C THR A 207 -13.84 16.43 6.43
N GLY A 208 -12.74 17.08 6.05
CA GLY A 208 -11.48 17.06 6.80
C GLY A 208 -10.57 15.88 6.54
N ALA A 209 -10.87 15.00 5.57
CA ALA A 209 -9.93 13.96 5.11
C ALA A 209 -8.57 14.59 4.70
N GLY A 210 -7.47 13.94 5.07
CA GLY A 210 -6.11 14.47 4.87
C GLY A 210 -5.65 15.45 5.96
N THR A 211 -6.50 15.77 6.94
CA THR A 211 -6.12 16.55 8.13
C THR A 211 -6.06 15.63 9.36
N ASP A 212 -5.81 16.20 10.55
CA ASP A 212 -5.82 15.45 11.81
C ASP A 212 -7.23 15.20 12.39
N LYS A 213 -8.25 15.70 11.71
CA LYS A 213 -9.66 15.62 12.14
C LYS A 213 -10.57 15.37 10.95
N ILE A 214 -11.35 14.30 11.00
CA ILE A 214 -12.39 13.98 10.02
C ILE A 214 -13.76 14.10 10.71
N THR A 215 -14.71 14.75 10.02
CA THR A 215 -16.11 14.86 10.46
C THR A 215 -17.00 14.15 9.45
N ILE A 216 -17.85 13.25 9.94
CA ILE A 216 -18.77 12.44 9.13
C ILE A 216 -20.20 12.65 9.67
N GLU A 217 -21.09 13.19 8.84
CA GLU A 217 -22.52 13.19 9.13
C GLU A 217 -23.14 11.91 8.56
N GLY A 218 -23.67 11.07 9.41
CA GLY A 218 -24.27 9.81 8.99
C GLY A 218 -25.52 10.05 8.14
N VAL A 219 -25.62 9.26 7.06
CA VAL A 219 -26.75 9.27 6.14
C VAL A 219 -27.58 8.00 6.29
N ARG A 220 -28.74 7.96 5.66
CA ARG A 220 -29.61 6.77 5.71
C ARG A 220 -29.14 5.69 4.74
N ASP A 221 -28.81 6.09 3.52
CA ASP A 221 -28.45 5.22 2.43
C ASP A 221 -27.32 5.84 1.59
N LEU A 222 -26.51 5.02 0.96
CA LEU A 222 -25.50 5.39 -0.05
C LEU A 222 -25.90 4.78 -1.39
N HIS A 223 -25.63 5.51 -2.48
CA HIS A 223 -25.98 5.11 -3.84
C HIS A 223 -24.77 4.59 -4.63
N GLY A 224 -25.01 4.11 -5.84
CA GLY A 224 -23.97 3.69 -6.78
C GLY A 224 -23.22 4.88 -7.38
N THR A 225 -21.99 4.64 -7.79
CA THR A 225 -21.14 5.63 -8.46
C THR A 225 -20.09 4.96 -9.34
N GLU A 226 -19.39 5.76 -10.13
CA GLU A 226 -18.16 5.35 -10.83
C GLU A 226 -16.98 6.13 -10.28
N PHE A 227 -15.89 5.44 -9.97
CA PHE A 227 -14.69 6.06 -9.41
C PHE A 227 -13.43 5.46 -10.02
N SER A 228 -12.43 6.30 -10.31
CA SER A 228 -11.13 5.86 -10.82
C SER A 228 -10.11 5.83 -9.70
N ILE A 229 -9.51 4.66 -9.46
CA ILE A 229 -8.44 4.49 -8.47
C ILE A 229 -7.22 5.34 -8.91
N PRO A 230 -6.71 6.25 -8.06
CA PRO A 230 -5.52 7.03 -8.37
C PRO A 230 -4.29 6.15 -8.55
N ALA A 231 -3.30 6.63 -9.31
CA ALA A 231 -2.03 5.93 -9.51
C ALA A 231 -1.27 5.71 -8.18
N ASP A 232 -0.60 4.55 -8.06
CA ASP A 232 0.15 4.16 -6.86
C ASP A 232 1.43 4.99 -6.71
N ARG A 233 1.47 5.86 -5.69
CA ARG A 233 2.62 6.70 -5.36
C ARG A 233 3.85 5.89 -4.92
N ILE A 234 3.67 4.71 -4.34
CA ILE A 234 4.78 3.86 -3.90
C ILE A 234 5.38 3.10 -5.09
N GLU A 235 4.53 2.66 -6.02
CA GLU A 235 4.99 2.10 -7.30
C GLU A 235 5.80 3.16 -8.07
N ALA A 236 5.27 4.39 -8.19
CA ALA A 236 5.97 5.51 -8.80
C ALA A 236 7.33 5.78 -8.14
N GLY A 237 7.36 5.90 -6.81
CA GLY A 237 8.59 6.08 -6.05
C GLY A 237 9.60 4.96 -6.30
N THR A 238 9.14 3.71 -6.42
CA THR A 238 10.00 2.55 -6.68
C THR A 238 10.65 2.64 -8.08
N TYR A 239 9.92 3.04 -9.12
CA TYR A 239 10.51 3.23 -10.45
C TYR A 239 11.46 4.43 -10.50
N LEU A 240 11.18 5.52 -9.76
CA LEU A 240 12.13 6.63 -9.64
C LEU A 240 13.43 6.18 -8.98
N VAL A 241 13.35 5.34 -7.92
CA VAL A 241 14.54 4.73 -7.31
C VAL A 241 15.25 3.82 -8.30
N ALA A 242 14.54 3.04 -9.13
CA ALA A 242 15.15 2.22 -10.17
C ALA A 242 16.00 3.05 -11.14
N ALA A 243 15.49 4.22 -11.55
CA ALA A 243 16.27 5.15 -12.38
C ALA A 243 17.50 5.69 -11.63
N VAL A 244 17.38 6.02 -10.35
CA VAL A 244 18.53 6.50 -9.55
C VAL A 244 19.62 5.44 -9.47
N VAL A 245 19.28 4.20 -9.10
CA VAL A 245 20.30 3.14 -8.88
C VAL A 245 20.95 2.65 -10.19
N THR A 246 20.30 2.88 -11.33
CA THR A 246 20.85 2.55 -12.65
C THR A 246 21.49 3.74 -13.40
N GLY A 247 21.54 4.92 -12.76
CA GLY A 247 22.03 6.15 -13.39
C GLY A 247 21.15 6.64 -14.55
N GLY A 248 19.89 6.22 -14.59
CA GLY A 248 18.97 6.35 -15.72
C GLY A 248 18.21 7.68 -15.79
N GLU A 249 17.31 7.73 -16.79
CA GLU A 249 16.39 8.85 -17.01
C GLU A 249 15.00 8.32 -17.39
N ILE A 250 13.99 8.59 -16.56
CA ILE A 250 12.63 8.13 -16.80
C ILE A 250 11.58 9.23 -16.58
N THR A 251 10.44 9.06 -17.23
CA THR A 251 9.23 9.86 -16.97
C THR A 251 8.09 8.95 -16.55
N ILE A 252 7.41 9.32 -15.47
CA ILE A 252 6.20 8.64 -15.00
C ILE A 252 5.01 9.55 -15.25
N ASN A 253 4.04 9.08 -16.03
CA ASN A 253 2.80 9.78 -16.33
C ASN A 253 1.65 9.29 -15.43
N GLY A 254 0.61 10.12 -15.32
CA GLY A 254 -0.61 9.79 -14.59
C GLY A 254 -0.50 9.91 -13.07
N ILE A 255 0.59 10.47 -12.55
CA ILE A 255 0.84 10.58 -11.10
C ILE A 255 0.85 12.06 -10.65
N ASN A 256 0.12 12.39 -9.59
CA ASN A 256 0.23 13.68 -8.93
C ASN A 256 1.47 13.71 -8.02
N PRO A 257 2.48 14.56 -8.32
CA PRO A 257 3.72 14.64 -7.55
C PRO A 257 3.52 15.00 -6.07
N GLU A 258 2.48 15.74 -5.73
CA GLU A 258 2.21 16.19 -4.35
C GLU A 258 1.99 15.01 -3.39
N ARG A 259 1.57 13.85 -3.92
CA ARG A 259 1.34 12.62 -3.13
C ARG A 259 2.61 11.97 -2.61
N LEU A 260 3.80 12.36 -3.13
CA LEU A 260 5.08 11.79 -2.75
C LEU A 260 6.20 12.83 -2.55
N ASN A 261 5.86 14.05 -2.16
CA ASN A 261 6.79 15.16 -2.00
C ASN A 261 8.04 14.79 -1.18
N LYS A 262 7.89 14.14 -0.02
CA LYS A 262 9.06 13.75 0.81
C LYS A 262 9.98 12.75 0.11
N VAL A 263 9.42 11.85 -0.70
CA VAL A 263 10.23 10.92 -1.52
C VAL A 263 10.99 11.71 -2.59
N LEU A 264 10.32 12.63 -3.29
CA LEU A 264 10.95 13.47 -4.31
C LEU A 264 12.05 14.36 -3.72
N ASP A 265 11.85 14.92 -2.53
CA ASP A 265 12.85 15.72 -1.86
C ASP A 265 14.10 14.88 -1.54
N LYS A 266 13.91 13.67 -1.01
CA LYS A 266 15.02 12.74 -0.74
C LYS A 266 15.71 12.28 -2.03
N LEU A 267 14.98 12.08 -3.12
CA LEU A 267 15.60 11.78 -4.43
C LEU A 267 16.42 12.95 -4.96
N LYS A 268 15.99 14.20 -4.77
CA LYS A 268 16.81 15.39 -5.12
C LYS A 268 18.12 15.45 -4.31
N GLU A 269 18.07 15.10 -3.02
CA GLU A 269 19.27 15.04 -2.16
C GLU A 269 20.29 14.03 -2.70
N THR A 270 19.86 12.94 -3.35
CA THR A 270 20.79 11.98 -4.00
C THR A 270 21.55 12.56 -5.20
N GLY A 271 21.16 13.73 -5.67
CA GLY A 271 21.71 14.38 -6.86
C GLY A 271 20.85 14.25 -8.11
N ALA A 272 19.69 13.58 -8.01
CA ALA A 272 18.76 13.43 -9.12
C ALA A 272 18.16 14.78 -9.55
N LYS A 273 18.11 15.02 -10.85
CA LYS A 273 17.34 16.14 -11.43
C LYS A 273 15.90 15.71 -11.60
N ILE A 274 14.98 16.43 -10.98
CA ILE A 274 13.55 16.12 -11.02
C ILE A 274 12.78 17.31 -11.59
N ILE A 275 11.93 17.03 -12.58
CA ILE A 275 10.98 17.97 -13.15
C ILE A 275 9.58 17.39 -12.97
N THR A 276 8.67 18.20 -12.46
CA THR A 276 7.29 17.80 -12.24
C THR A 276 6.32 18.65 -13.02
N THR A 277 5.24 18.04 -13.50
CA THR A 277 4.03 18.73 -13.97
C THR A 277 2.88 18.38 -13.04
N LYS A 278 1.68 18.85 -13.30
CA LYS A 278 0.50 18.48 -12.51
C LYS A 278 0.27 16.95 -12.47
N ASN A 279 0.68 16.23 -13.50
CA ASN A 279 0.34 14.83 -13.71
C ASN A 279 1.50 13.96 -14.22
N SER A 280 2.74 14.40 -14.01
CA SER A 280 3.93 13.62 -14.35
C SER A 280 5.14 13.98 -13.51
N ILE A 281 6.09 13.05 -13.43
CA ILE A 281 7.38 13.21 -12.79
C ILE A 281 8.44 12.69 -13.76
N SER A 282 9.42 13.54 -14.11
CA SER A 282 10.62 13.15 -14.86
C SER A 282 11.82 13.21 -13.92
N LEU A 283 12.65 12.17 -13.93
CA LEU A 283 13.87 12.08 -13.15
C LEU A 283 15.03 11.68 -14.04
N SER A 284 16.19 12.35 -13.87
CA SER A 284 17.45 12.00 -14.54
C SER A 284 18.61 12.04 -13.54
N MET A 285 19.43 10.99 -13.54
CA MET A 285 20.72 10.90 -12.82
C MET A 285 21.92 11.26 -13.70
N ASN A 286 21.74 11.40 -15.02
CA ASN A 286 22.85 11.67 -15.95
C ASN A 286 24.04 10.71 -15.75
N GLN A 287 23.79 9.45 -15.48
CA GLN A 287 24.79 8.40 -15.19
C GLN A 287 25.73 8.72 -14.00
N GLN A 288 25.32 9.60 -13.10
CA GLN A 288 26.08 9.92 -11.89
C GLN A 288 25.76 8.90 -10.77
N LYS A 289 26.75 8.61 -9.93
CA LYS A 289 26.58 7.84 -8.71
C LYS A 289 25.74 8.65 -7.70
N PRO A 290 24.76 8.04 -7.01
CA PRO A 290 23.95 8.77 -6.04
C PRO A 290 24.75 9.19 -4.81
N LYS A 291 24.35 10.31 -4.18
CA LYS A 291 24.84 10.72 -2.86
C LYS A 291 24.05 9.99 -1.77
N PRO A 292 24.67 9.70 -0.60
CA PRO A 292 23.99 9.12 0.54
C PRO A 292 22.94 10.09 1.11
N VAL A 293 21.82 9.54 1.59
CA VAL A 293 20.75 10.32 2.21
C VAL A 293 20.25 9.67 3.50
N ASP A 294 20.14 10.46 4.56
CA ASP A 294 19.55 10.01 5.80
C ASP A 294 18.02 10.01 5.70
N ILE A 295 17.39 8.94 6.21
CA ILE A 295 15.96 8.73 6.19
C ILE A 295 15.45 8.50 7.61
N THR A 296 14.32 9.12 7.94
CA THR A 296 13.50 8.75 9.11
C THR A 296 12.08 8.52 8.60
N THR A 297 11.58 7.29 8.75
CA THR A 297 10.20 6.98 8.37
C THR A 297 9.22 7.56 9.38
N ALA A 298 8.07 8.04 8.91
CA ALA A 298 6.97 8.49 9.77
C ALA A 298 5.64 8.49 8.98
N PRO A 299 4.48 8.58 9.66
CA PRO A 299 3.20 8.75 8.98
C PRO A 299 3.18 9.97 8.06
N PHE A 300 2.36 9.89 7.00
CA PHE A 300 2.18 11.00 6.06
C PHE A 300 1.85 12.34 6.78
N PRO A 301 2.43 13.48 6.38
CA PRO A 301 3.13 13.74 5.10
C PRO A 301 4.64 13.48 5.13
N GLU A 302 5.17 12.85 6.16
CA GLU A 302 6.58 12.54 6.29
C GLU A 302 7.00 11.36 5.38
N PHE A 303 8.24 10.91 5.52
CA PHE A 303 8.79 9.88 4.62
C PHE A 303 8.13 8.51 4.86
N PRO A 304 7.50 7.92 3.82
CA PRO A 304 6.72 6.69 3.99
C PRO A 304 7.62 5.48 4.25
N THR A 305 7.27 4.70 5.27
CA THR A 305 7.93 3.43 5.59
C THR A 305 7.94 2.44 4.41
N ASP A 306 6.99 2.56 3.48
CA ASP A 306 6.90 1.74 2.26
C ASP A 306 8.01 2.02 1.22
N MET A 307 8.80 3.09 1.40
CA MET A 307 9.94 3.44 0.55
C MET A 307 11.31 3.18 1.22
N GLN A 308 11.31 2.76 2.47
CA GLN A 308 12.53 2.57 3.26
C GLN A 308 13.49 1.55 2.62
N ALA A 309 12.98 0.38 2.19
CA ALA A 309 13.80 -0.69 1.62
C ALA A 309 14.41 -0.29 0.27
N GLN A 310 13.68 0.48 -0.56
CA GLN A 310 14.17 0.98 -1.84
C GLN A 310 15.32 1.97 -1.65
N PHE A 311 15.20 2.89 -0.67
CA PHE A 311 16.27 3.84 -0.36
C PHE A 311 17.49 3.18 0.29
N SER A 312 17.35 2.02 0.93
CA SER A 312 18.49 1.23 1.38
C SER A 312 19.41 0.84 0.22
N VAL A 313 18.85 0.59 -0.98
CA VAL A 313 19.64 0.25 -2.18
C VAL A 313 20.38 1.49 -2.72
N ILE A 314 19.71 2.67 -2.76
CA ILE A 314 20.40 3.92 -3.14
C ILE A 314 21.60 4.14 -2.24
N ASN A 315 21.39 4.05 -0.93
CA ASN A 315 22.45 4.28 0.05
C ASN A 315 23.57 3.25 -0.02
N ALA A 316 23.23 1.98 -0.32
CA ALA A 316 24.24 0.92 -0.45
C ALA A 316 25.23 1.14 -1.60
N ILE A 317 24.82 1.84 -2.67
CA ILE A 317 25.70 2.14 -3.82
C ILE A 317 26.19 3.59 -3.85
N SER A 318 25.89 4.40 -2.83
CA SER A 318 26.31 5.80 -2.73
C SER A 318 27.75 5.95 -2.23
N ASP A 319 28.32 7.16 -2.31
CA ASP A 319 29.66 7.43 -1.74
C ASP A 319 29.50 8.00 -0.34
N GLY A 320 29.67 7.17 0.69
CA GLY A 320 29.67 7.59 2.10
C GLY A 320 28.78 6.74 3.00
N VAL A 321 28.50 7.26 4.18
CA VAL A 321 27.70 6.61 5.20
C VAL A 321 26.35 7.30 5.31
N SER A 322 25.30 6.53 5.50
CA SER A 322 23.94 7.03 5.72
C SER A 322 23.21 6.23 6.78
N ASN A 323 22.15 6.81 7.31
CA ASN A 323 21.34 6.23 8.36
C ASN A 323 19.88 6.17 7.94
N ILE A 324 19.24 5.04 8.21
CA ILE A 324 17.79 4.88 8.05
C ILE A 324 17.20 4.53 9.41
N TYR A 325 16.32 5.40 9.93
CA TYR A 325 15.56 5.17 11.15
C TYR A 325 14.15 4.74 10.77
N GLU A 326 13.78 3.49 11.12
CA GLU A 326 12.42 2.97 10.96
C GLU A 326 11.64 3.18 12.25
N THR A 327 10.61 4.04 12.22
CA THR A 327 9.83 4.40 13.40
C THR A 327 8.38 3.92 13.36
N VAL A 328 7.98 3.26 12.26
CA VAL A 328 6.60 2.82 12.04
C VAL A 328 6.43 1.33 12.34
N PHE A 329 7.41 0.49 11.93
CA PHE A 329 7.33 -0.96 12.10
C PHE A 329 8.62 -1.55 12.66
N GLU A 330 8.50 -2.41 13.69
CA GLU A 330 9.63 -2.93 14.46
C GLU A 330 10.54 -3.87 13.65
N ASN A 331 9.98 -4.64 12.72
CA ASN A 331 10.69 -5.72 12.02
C ASN A 331 10.85 -5.44 10.52
N ARG A 332 11.06 -4.17 10.11
CA ARG A 332 11.05 -3.83 8.69
C ARG A 332 12.42 -3.85 8.01
N PHE A 333 13.43 -4.44 8.63
CA PHE A 333 14.79 -4.60 8.08
C PHE A 333 15.12 -6.02 7.58
N MET A 334 14.12 -6.88 7.35
CA MET A 334 14.37 -8.27 6.93
C MET A 334 15.09 -8.38 5.58
N HIS A 335 14.96 -7.40 4.69
CA HIS A 335 15.65 -7.32 3.40
C HIS A 335 17.17 -7.13 3.54
N VAL A 336 17.64 -6.61 4.68
CA VAL A 336 19.06 -6.28 4.88
C VAL A 336 19.95 -7.51 4.75
N GLN A 337 19.52 -8.66 5.28
CA GLN A 337 20.31 -9.88 5.17
C GLN A 337 20.50 -10.30 3.71
N GLU A 338 19.47 -10.18 2.89
CA GLU A 338 19.53 -10.51 1.47
C GLU A 338 20.34 -9.47 0.67
N LEU A 339 20.23 -8.18 1.02
CA LEU A 339 21.08 -7.15 0.42
C LEU A 339 22.57 -7.36 0.78
N ASN A 340 22.89 -7.73 2.01
CA ASN A 340 24.26 -8.05 2.43
C ASN A 340 24.81 -9.26 1.67
N ARG A 341 23.97 -10.25 1.27
CA ARG A 341 24.38 -11.35 0.37
C ARG A 341 24.79 -10.85 -1.01
N MET A 342 24.26 -9.72 -1.45
CA MET A 342 24.63 -9.05 -2.72
C MET A 342 25.85 -8.12 -2.59
N GLY A 343 26.45 -8.05 -1.39
CA GLY A 343 27.65 -7.27 -1.13
C GLY A 343 27.38 -5.88 -0.52
N CYS A 344 26.16 -5.58 -0.06
CA CYS A 344 25.93 -4.38 0.74
C CYS A 344 26.64 -4.46 2.10
N ASP A 345 27.03 -3.32 2.65
CA ASP A 345 27.52 -3.18 4.02
C ASP A 345 26.48 -2.43 4.85
N ILE A 346 25.52 -3.17 5.37
CA ILE A 346 24.41 -2.66 6.18
C ILE A 346 24.44 -3.31 7.57
N GLN A 347 24.48 -2.48 8.61
CA GLN A 347 24.44 -2.90 10.00
C GLN A 347 23.15 -2.40 10.65
N ILE A 348 22.47 -3.27 11.40
CA ILE A 348 21.23 -2.93 12.12
C ILE A 348 21.55 -2.75 13.61
N ASN A 349 21.10 -1.62 14.15
CA ASN A 349 21.16 -1.33 15.58
C ASN A 349 19.78 -0.86 16.07
N GLY A 350 19.00 -1.78 16.62
CA GLY A 350 17.61 -1.52 17.00
C GLY A 350 16.75 -1.13 15.79
N ASN A 351 16.23 0.08 15.80
CA ASN A 351 15.42 0.64 14.69
C ASN A 351 16.24 1.46 13.68
N GLN A 352 17.56 1.41 13.75
CA GLN A 352 18.48 2.09 12.85
C GLN A 352 19.20 1.09 11.95
N ALA A 353 19.25 1.37 10.66
CA ALA A 353 20.18 0.76 9.72
C ALA A 353 21.29 1.78 9.38
N ILE A 354 22.55 1.40 9.62
CA ILE A 354 23.74 2.15 9.22
C ILE A 354 24.23 1.52 7.93
N ILE A 355 24.33 2.29 6.87
CA ILE A 355 24.64 1.81 5.52
C ILE A 355 25.95 2.47 5.06
N ASN A 356 26.98 1.67 4.87
CA ASN A 356 28.22 2.11 4.23
C ASN A 356 28.10 1.84 2.73
N GLY A 357 28.26 2.88 1.91
CA GLY A 357 28.22 2.73 0.47
C GLY A 357 29.39 1.90 -0.06
N VAL A 358 29.11 1.04 -1.04
CA VAL A 358 30.08 0.16 -1.67
C VAL A 358 30.27 0.51 -3.14
N ASP A 359 31.40 0.09 -3.74
CA ASP A 359 31.71 0.38 -5.14
C ASP A 359 30.82 -0.37 -6.13
N ALA A 360 30.35 -1.57 -5.77
CA ALA A 360 29.48 -2.38 -6.61
C ALA A 360 28.74 -3.44 -5.79
N LEU A 361 27.53 -3.73 -6.19
CA LEU A 361 26.79 -4.92 -5.78
C LEU A 361 27.07 -6.07 -6.76
N TYR A 362 26.85 -7.29 -6.32
CA TYR A 362 27.05 -8.50 -7.10
C TYR A 362 25.78 -9.34 -7.13
N GLY A 363 25.49 -9.90 -8.30
CA GLY A 363 24.35 -10.79 -8.47
C GLY A 363 24.46 -12.00 -7.56
N ALA A 364 23.34 -12.39 -6.95
CA ALA A 364 23.23 -13.53 -6.05
C ALA A 364 21.86 -14.20 -6.15
N GLU A 365 21.73 -15.40 -5.60
CA GLU A 365 20.42 -15.98 -5.33
C GLU A 365 19.91 -15.42 -4.00
N VAL A 366 18.78 -14.72 -4.05
CA VAL A 366 18.16 -14.02 -2.91
C VAL A 366 16.68 -14.37 -2.80
N MET A 367 16.12 -14.17 -1.62
CA MET A 367 14.76 -14.57 -1.30
C MET A 367 13.91 -13.39 -0.87
N ALA A 368 12.80 -13.17 -1.54
CA ALA A 368 11.80 -12.20 -1.13
C ALA A 368 11.20 -12.57 0.24
N THR A 369 11.16 -11.61 1.17
CA THR A 369 10.68 -11.80 2.54
C THR A 369 9.34 -11.12 2.80
N ASP A 370 9.09 -10.00 2.16
CA ASP A 370 7.85 -9.24 2.16
C ASP A 370 7.73 -8.40 0.89
N LEU A 371 6.59 -7.75 0.71
CA LEU A 371 6.27 -6.96 -0.48
C LEU A 371 7.32 -5.89 -0.84
N ARG A 372 7.72 -5.06 0.13
CA ARG A 372 8.61 -3.91 -0.12
C ARG A 372 10.09 -4.32 -0.10
N ALA A 373 10.45 -5.26 0.76
CA ALA A 373 11.75 -5.93 0.72
C ALA A 373 12.01 -6.56 -0.66
N SER A 374 11.01 -7.23 -1.22
CA SER A 374 11.12 -7.83 -2.55
C SER A 374 11.46 -6.83 -3.64
N ALA A 375 10.82 -5.66 -3.62
CA ALA A 375 11.11 -4.59 -4.58
C ALA A 375 12.55 -4.10 -4.46
N SER A 376 13.10 -3.97 -3.24
CA SER A 376 14.50 -3.56 -3.05
C SER A 376 15.50 -4.56 -3.63
N LEU A 377 15.19 -5.87 -3.57
CA LEU A 377 16.04 -6.91 -4.17
C LEU A 377 16.05 -6.83 -5.71
N ILE A 378 14.91 -6.49 -6.32
CA ILE A 378 14.87 -6.22 -7.78
C ILE A 378 15.76 -5.00 -8.10
N LEU A 379 15.61 -3.89 -7.35
CA LEU A 379 16.40 -2.69 -7.56
C LEU A 379 17.91 -2.95 -7.40
N ALA A 380 18.29 -3.71 -6.38
CA ALA A 380 19.67 -4.13 -6.18
C ALA A 380 20.17 -5.00 -7.36
N GLY A 381 19.32 -5.91 -7.85
CA GLY A 381 19.63 -6.74 -9.03
C GLY A 381 19.84 -5.93 -10.31
N LEU A 382 19.11 -4.82 -10.51
CA LEU A 382 19.27 -3.93 -11.67
C LEU A 382 20.65 -3.25 -11.73
N CYS A 383 21.21 -2.89 -10.58
CA CYS A 383 22.53 -2.22 -10.51
C CYS A 383 23.68 -3.17 -10.15
N ALA A 384 23.42 -4.44 -9.84
CA ALA A 384 24.44 -5.42 -9.52
C ALA A 384 25.24 -5.86 -10.74
N LYS A 385 26.50 -6.25 -10.54
CA LYS A 385 27.31 -6.93 -11.55
C LYS A 385 26.92 -8.39 -11.62
N GLY A 386 26.59 -8.85 -12.83
CA GLY A 386 26.19 -10.25 -13.07
C GLY A 386 24.69 -10.47 -12.95
N GLN A 387 24.29 -11.66 -12.57
CA GLN A 387 22.91 -12.13 -12.60
C GLN A 387 22.36 -12.34 -11.18
N THR A 388 21.20 -11.77 -10.89
CA THR A 388 20.48 -11.94 -9.62
C THR A 388 19.26 -12.80 -9.86
N LYS A 389 19.02 -13.77 -8.97
CA LYS A 389 17.82 -14.61 -8.98
C LYS A 389 17.02 -14.37 -7.71
N VAL A 390 15.80 -13.89 -7.88
CA VAL A 390 14.89 -13.58 -6.76
C VAL A 390 13.84 -14.67 -6.65
N ASP A 391 13.85 -15.39 -5.54
CA ASP A 391 12.86 -16.41 -5.19
C ASP A 391 11.67 -15.81 -4.42
N ARG A 392 10.55 -16.56 -4.34
CA ARG A 392 9.32 -16.21 -3.62
C ARG A 392 8.66 -14.91 -4.10
N ILE A 393 8.63 -14.72 -5.41
CA ILE A 393 8.12 -13.48 -6.03
C ILE A 393 6.61 -13.25 -5.84
N TYR A 394 5.88 -14.22 -5.30
CA TYR A 394 4.48 -14.02 -4.89
C TYR A 394 4.32 -12.86 -3.88
N HIS A 395 5.39 -12.48 -3.15
CA HIS A 395 5.39 -11.27 -2.34
C HIS A 395 5.36 -9.99 -3.20
N ILE A 396 6.04 -10.00 -4.34
CA ILE A 396 6.07 -8.88 -5.28
C ILE A 396 4.70 -8.71 -5.94
N ASP A 397 4.08 -9.80 -6.38
CA ASP A 397 2.78 -9.83 -7.08
C ASP A 397 1.60 -9.35 -6.22
N ARG A 398 1.82 -9.18 -4.91
CA ARG A 398 0.86 -8.57 -4.01
C ARG A 398 0.79 -7.05 -4.11
N GLY A 399 1.77 -6.38 -4.69
CA GLY A 399 1.81 -4.92 -4.68
C GLY A 399 2.47 -4.24 -5.87
N TYR A 400 2.97 -5.00 -6.83
CA TYR A 400 3.51 -4.48 -8.08
C TYR A 400 2.95 -5.30 -9.24
N GLU A 401 2.18 -4.63 -10.08
CA GLU A 401 1.59 -5.24 -11.25
C GLU A 401 2.66 -5.41 -12.32
N ARG A 402 3.05 -6.68 -12.59
CA ARG A 402 4.01 -7.05 -13.64
C ARG A 402 5.26 -6.15 -13.66
N ILE A 403 5.90 -6.00 -12.51
CA ILE A 403 7.05 -5.09 -12.33
C ILE A 403 8.16 -5.37 -13.37
N GLU A 404 8.37 -6.63 -13.74
CA GLU A 404 9.34 -7.05 -14.74
C GLU A 404 9.00 -6.51 -16.13
N GLU A 405 7.73 -6.50 -16.53
CA GLU A 405 7.32 -6.00 -17.84
C GLU A 405 7.54 -4.48 -17.93
N LYS A 406 7.13 -3.74 -16.89
CA LYS A 406 7.31 -2.27 -16.83
C LYS A 406 8.79 -1.88 -16.81
N LEU A 407 9.61 -2.59 -16.02
CA LEU A 407 11.06 -2.34 -15.98
C LEU A 407 11.73 -2.74 -17.31
N ASN A 408 11.32 -3.83 -17.94
CA ASN A 408 11.82 -4.22 -19.27
C ASN A 408 11.46 -3.20 -20.35
N TYR A 409 10.27 -2.59 -20.25
CA TYR A 409 9.88 -1.50 -21.14
C TYR A 409 10.80 -0.27 -21.00
N LEU A 410 11.37 -0.05 -19.80
CA LEU A 410 12.37 0.98 -19.53
C LEU A 410 13.81 0.55 -19.88
N GLY A 411 14.01 -0.67 -20.41
CA GLY A 411 15.32 -1.16 -20.84
C GLY A 411 16.03 -2.11 -19.86
N ALA A 412 15.35 -2.57 -18.80
CA ALA A 412 15.87 -3.64 -17.95
C ALA A 412 15.92 -4.97 -18.70
N ASN A 413 16.60 -5.94 -18.11
CA ASN A 413 16.63 -7.34 -18.60
C ASN A 413 16.22 -8.26 -17.45
N ILE A 414 14.91 -8.47 -17.32
CA ILE A 414 14.30 -9.31 -16.29
C ILE A 414 13.46 -10.39 -16.95
N ILE A 415 13.65 -11.64 -16.53
CA ILE A 415 12.92 -12.79 -17.02
C ILE A 415 12.16 -13.43 -15.85
N ARG A 416 10.84 -13.63 -16.01
CA ARG A 416 10.05 -14.44 -15.09
C ARG A 416 10.22 -15.90 -15.47
N LEU A 417 10.81 -16.69 -14.59
CA LEU A 417 10.99 -18.13 -14.75
C LEU A 417 9.78 -18.86 -14.15
N PRO A 418 9.23 -19.87 -14.85
CA PRO A 418 8.14 -20.68 -14.32
C PRO A 418 8.59 -21.50 -13.12
N SER A 419 7.61 -21.98 -12.36
CA SER A 419 7.82 -22.84 -11.17
C SER A 419 8.28 -24.22 -11.51
#